data_56b65ab37695c1e910c1ddf63e7ef155
#
_entry.id   56b65ab37695c1e910c1ddf63e7ef155
#
_cell.length_a   1.000
_cell.length_b   1.000
_cell.length_c   1.000
_cell.angle_alpha   90.00
_cell.angle_beta   90.00
_cell.angle_gamma   90.00
#
_symmetry.space_group_name_H-M   'P 1'
#
loop_
_entity.id
_entity.type
_entity.pdbx_description
1 polymer ?
#
loop_
_entity_poly.entity_id
_entity_poly.type
_entity_poly.pdbx_seq_one_letter_code
_entity_poly.pdbx_strand_id
1 'polypeptide(L)'
;YGQNKQVLSIGRVQTPTLALIVNRQLEIANFVPKQYWELKTVYRDTTFSAIIRKSEEELILEAEKNKEAIAAGKKPKKEEENRGIDPIASQEQGAALLEQIRNSPFAITNVTKKEGKEAPPRLFDLTSLQVECNKKFAYSADETLKIIQSLYEKKVATYPRVDTTYLSDDIYPKCPGILKGLRDYATFTTPLDGTTLLKSKKVFDNSKVTDHHAIIPTGQYPQNLTDMERRVFDLIARRFIAVFYPDCKFATTTVLGVVEEIEFKTTGKQILEPGWRVIFGTPGAQSQEEKDPGEEENVLPAFVKGESGPHVPDLYEKWTQPPRPYTEATLLRAMETAGKLVDNDELRDALKENGIGRPSTRAAIIETLFKRNYIRKEKKNLIATSTGVELIQIIHEELLKSAELTGIWEKKLREIEKKTYNAAQFLEELKQMVSEVVMSVLSDNSNRHITIVQAVQEATADGKNGKAAKEKDASKPKRQSKPRKKATEAKPVTPVDGASQTGNIQTDATQTDSVEGQVCPLCGKGTIIKGKTAYGCSEWKNGCTFRQAFGSE
;
A
#
# COMPACT_ATOMS: atom_id res chain seq x y z
N TYR A 1 12.03 2.87 29.55
CA TYR A 1 12.03 1.67 28.70
C TYR A 1 13.14 1.65 27.66
N GLY A 2 13.67 2.80 27.21
CA GLY A 2 14.76 2.87 26.21
C GLY A 2 16.13 2.78 26.85
N GLN A 3 17.02 1.92 26.29
CA GLN A 3 18.45 1.96 26.59
C GLN A 3 19.15 2.95 25.65
N ASN A 4 20.30 3.49 26.07
CA ASN A 4 21.17 4.33 25.24
C ASN A 4 20.57 5.67 24.73
N LYS A 5 19.75 6.37 25.54
CA LYS A 5 19.15 7.67 25.19
C LYS A 5 18.29 7.67 23.91
N GLN A 6 17.82 6.52 23.46
CA GLN A 6 16.92 6.46 22.31
C GLN A 6 15.50 6.82 22.75
N VAL A 7 14.92 7.83 22.10
CA VAL A 7 13.55 8.26 22.35
C VAL A 7 12.58 7.32 21.64
N LEU A 8 11.72 6.64 22.39
CA LEU A 8 10.60 5.87 21.89
C LEU A 8 9.40 6.82 21.76
N SER A 9 8.96 7.07 20.55
CA SER A 9 7.82 7.96 20.36
C SER A 9 6.55 7.19 20.05
N ILE A 10 5.48 7.68 20.62
CA ILE A 10 4.11 7.24 20.40
C ILE A 10 3.30 8.41 19.79
N GLY A 11 2.15 8.12 19.22
CA GLY A 11 1.26 9.15 18.67
C GLY A 11 -0.04 8.56 18.15
N ARG A 12 -1.11 9.37 18.15
CA ARG A 12 -2.48 8.93 17.85
C ARG A 12 -2.67 8.28 16.47
N VAL A 13 -1.76 8.47 15.52
CA VAL A 13 -1.81 7.85 14.19
C VAL A 13 -0.68 6.83 14.02
N GLN A 14 0.52 7.16 14.47
CA GLN A 14 1.69 6.29 14.36
C GLN A 14 1.52 4.99 15.16
N THR A 15 1.06 5.09 16.41
CA THR A 15 0.92 3.93 17.30
C THR A 15 -0.14 2.94 16.81
N PRO A 16 -1.38 3.34 16.45
CA PRO A 16 -2.34 2.41 15.90
C PRO A 16 -1.91 1.84 14.53
N THR A 17 -1.18 2.59 13.70
CA THR A 17 -0.61 2.06 12.46
C THR A 17 0.42 0.96 12.74
N LEU A 18 1.29 1.14 13.73
CA LEU A 18 2.22 0.10 14.18
C LEU A 18 1.46 -1.09 14.77
N ALA A 19 0.44 -0.85 15.58
CA ALA A 19 -0.39 -1.89 16.19
C ALA A 19 -1.07 -2.80 15.15
N LEU A 20 -1.54 -2.25 14.02
CA LEU A 20 -2.08 -3.06 12.91
C LEU A 20 -1.06 -4.10 12.43
N ILE A 21 0.21 -3.69 12.25
CA ILE A 21 1.26 -4.59 11.76
C ILE A 21 1.62 -5.62 12.82
N VAL A 22 1.80 -5.18 14.08
CA VAL A 22 2.14 -6.07 15.21
C VAL A 22 1.04 -7.10 15.45
N ASN A 23 -0.21 -6.67 15.54
CA ASN A 23 -1.35 -7.56 15.76
C ASN A 23 -1.49 -8.59 14.63
N ARG A 24 -1.31 -8.18 13.36
CA ARG A 24 -1.30 -9.10 12.23
C ARG A 24 -0.16 -10.12 12.33
N GLN A 25 1.02 -9.71 12.76
CA GLN A 25 2.16 -10.60 12.93
C GLN A 25 1.90 -11.60 14.07
N LEU A 26 1.31 -11.16 15.18
CA LEU A 26 0.91 -12.04 16.29
C LEU A 26 -0.21 -12.99 15.88
N GLU A 27 -1.19 -12.52 15.12
CA GLU A 27 -2.27 -13.34 14.56
C GLU A 27 -1.70 -14.46 13.67
N ILE A 28 -0.71 -14.16 12.82
CA ILE A 28 -0.03 -15.14 11.97
C ILE A 28 0.78 -16.12 12.84
N ALA A 29 1.52 -15.63 13.83
CA ALA A 29 2.37 -16.45 14.69
C ALA A 29 1.55 -17.42 15.56
N ASN A 30 0.36 -17.00 16.00
CA ASN A 30 -0.53 -17.80 16.84
C ASN A 30 -1.57 -18.60 16.02
N PHE A 31 -1.50 -18.52 14.68
CA PHE A 31 -2.45 -19.21 13.83
C PHE A 31 -2.24 -20.72 13.88
N VAL A 32 -3.31 -21.44 14.18
CA VAL A 32 -3.33 -22.91 14.15
C VAL A 32 -4.07 -23.35 12.89
N PRO A 33 -3.37 -23.94 11.91
CA PRO A 33 -4.02 -24.47 10.71
C PRO A 33 -5.03 -25.56 11.07
N LYS A 34 -6.21 -25.50 10.48
CA LYS A 34 -7.24 -26.52 10.59
C LYS A 34 -7.38 -27.23 9.25
N GLN A 35 -7.40 -28.54 9.29
CA GLN A 35 -7.62 -29.40 8.14
C GLN A 35 -9.11 -29.40 7.80
N TYR A 36 -9.43 -29.43 6.52
CA TYR A 36 -10.78 -29.57 6.01
C TYR A 36 -10.74 -30.19 4.62
N TRP A 37 -11.89 -30.67 4.15
CA TRP A 37 -12.00 -31.33 2.85
C TRP A 37 -13.05 -30.64 1.97
N GLU A 38 -12.80 -30.63 0.67
CA GLU A 38 -13.72 -30.17 -0.35
C GLU A 38 -14.04 -31.32 -1.28
N LEU A 39 -15.33 -31.69 -1.39
CA LEU A 39 -15.78 -32.67 -2.37
C LEU A 39 -16.04 -31.95 -3.70
N LYS A 40 -15.38 -32.42 -4.75
CA LYS A 40 -15.55 -31.90 -6.12
C LYS A 40 -15.81 -33.04 -7.07
N THR A 41 -16.39 -32.69 -8.22
CA THR A 41 -16.53 -33.64 -9.31
C THR A 41 -16.25 -32.98 -10.66
N VAL A 42 -15.73 -33.73 -11.61
CA VAL A 42 -15.52 -33.29 -12.98
C VAL A 42 -16.58 -33.92 -13.86
N TYR A 43 -17.37 -33.07 -14.52
CA TYR A 43 -18.36 -33.47 -15.52
C TYR A 43 -18.16 -32.64 -16.79
N ARG A 44 -17.98 -33.29 -17.95
CA ARG A 44 -17.69 -32.62 -19.23
C ARG A 44 -16.57 -31.58 -19.12
N ASP A 45 -15.40 -32.01 -18.62
CA ASP A 45 -14.20 -31.18 -18.40
C ASP A 45 -14.40 -29.94 -17.51
N THR A 46 -15.51 -29.89 -16.78
CA THR A 46 -15.84 -28.79 -15.88
C THR A 46 -15.86 -29.27 -14.44
N THR A 47 -15.16 -28.57 -13.56
CA THR A 47 -15.14 -28.87 -12.13
C THR A 47 -16.35 -28.25 -11.42
N PHE A 48 -17.08 -29.06 -10.69
CA PHE A 48 -18.17 -28.68 -9.82
C PHE A 48 -17.78 -28.91 -8.37
N SER A 49 -18.07 -27.97 -7.50
CA SER A 49 -17.86 -28.09 -6.04
C SER A 49 -19.16 -28.45 -5.34
N ALA A 50 -19.12 -29.39 -4.41
CA ALA A 50 -20.27 -29.77 -3.62
C ALA A 50 -20.74 -28.61 -2.71
N ILE A 51 -22.04 -28.49 -2.55
CA ILE A 51 -22.69 -27.58 -1.60
C ILE A 51 -23.07 -28.40 -0.38
N ILE A 52 -22.21 -28.39 0.63
CA ILE A 52 -22.51 -29.09 1.89
C ILE A 52 -23.25 -28.11 2.80
N ARG A 53 -24.48 -28.44 3.13
CA ARG A 53 -25.31 -27.63 4.02
C ARG A 53 -25.17 -28.13 5.45
N LYS A 54 -25.13 -27.23 6.41
CA LYS A 54 -25.21 -27.57 7.83
C LYS A 54 -26.53 -28.29 8.13
N SER A 55 -26.44 -29.27 8.99
CA SER A 55 -27.65 -29.90 9.52
C SER A 55 -28.48 -28.90 10.33
N GLU A 56 -29.78 -29.15 10.49
CA GLU A 56 -30.66 -28.31 11.33
C GLU A 56 -30.11 -28.23 12.78
N GLU A 57 -29.55 -29.31 13.30
CA GLU A 57 -28.95 -29.36 14.62
C GLU A 57 -27.72 -28.44 14.73
N GLU A 58 -26.83 -28.43 13.71
CA GLU A 58 -25.67 -27.53 13.65
C GLU A 58 -26.09 -26.07 13.55
N LEU A 59 -27.15 -25.77 12.79
CA LEU A 59 -27.69 -24.41 12.68
C LEU A 59 -28.30 -23.94 14.02
N ILE A 60 -29.01 -24.81 14.74
CA ILE A 60 -29.55 -24.49 16.07
C ILE A 60 -28.38 -24.21 17.05
N LEU A 61 -27.37 -25.07 17.09
CA LEU A 61 -26.22 -24.92 17.97
C LEU A 61 -25.42 -23.63 17.66
N GLU A 62 -25.30 -23.29 16.39
CA GLU A 62 -24.65 -22.03 15.97
C GLU A 62 -25.47 -20.79 16.36
N ALA A 63 -26.79 -20.87 16.22
CA ALA A 63 -27.70 -19.81 16.66
C ALA A 63 -27.64 -19.60 18.19
N GLU A 64 -27.53 -20.66 18.95
CA GLU A 64 -27.34 -20.58 20.43
C GLU A 64 -26.00 -19.94 20.78
N LYS A 65 -24.90 -20.37 20.18
CA LYS A 65 -23.57 -19.77 20.36
C LYS A 65 -23.53 -18.29 19.97
N ASN A 66 -24.26 -17.91 18.91
CA ASN A 66 -24.39 -16.50 18.53
C ASN A 66 -25.20 -15.69 19.55
N LYS A 67 -26.25 -16.26 20.12
CA LYS A 67 -27.02 -15.62 21.22
C LYS A 67 -26.15 -15.41 22.46
N GLU A 68 -25.36 -16.39 22.85
CA GLU A 68 -24.41 -16.27 23.96
C GLU A 68 -23.32 -15.22 23.69
N ALA A 69 -22.80 -15.18 22.48
CA ALA A 69 -21.81 -14.18 22.08
C ALA A 69 -22.38 -12.76 22.09
N ILE A 70 -23.64 -12.58 21.68
CA ILE A 70 -24.37 -11.30 21.75
C ILE A 70 -24.62 -10.91 23.22
N ALA A 71 -25.02 -11.86 24.07
CA ALA A 71 -25.21 -11.63 25.50
C ALA A 71 -23.89 -11.25 26.20
N ALA A 72 -22.74 -11.73 25.70
CA ALA A 72 -21.40 -11.37 26.13
C ALA A 72 -20.85 -10.06 25.47
N GLY A 73 -21.70 -9.27 24.82
CA GLY A 73 -21.32 -7.99 24.20
C GLY A 73 -20.55 -8.09 22.89
N LYS A 74 -20.49 -9.28 22.28
CA LYS A 74 -19.88 -9.47 20.96
C LYS A 74 -20.90 -9.19 19.87
N LYS A 75 -20.49 -8.54 18.77
CA LYS A 75 -21.35 -8.35 17.61
C LYS A 75 -21.79 -9.68 17.03
N PRO A 76 -23.08 -9.79 16.63
CA PRO A 76 -23.53 -10.95 15.87
C PRO A 76 -22.65 -11.08 14.62
N LYS A 77 -22.15 -12.28 14.34
CA LYS A 77 -21.65 -12.56 13.00
C LYS A 77 -22.78 -12.24 12.04
N LYS A 78 -22.55 -11.33 11.08
CA LYS A 78 -23.51 -11.15 9.98
C LYS A 78 -23.79 -12.52 9.42
N GLU A 79 -25.06 -12.88 9.32
CA GLU A 79 -25.49 -13.96 8.44
C GLU A 79 -25.01 -13.56 7.03
N GLU A 80 -23.83 -14.04 6.65
CA GLU A 80 -23.42 -13.97 5.27
C GLU A 80 -24.40 -14.82 4.50
N GLU A 81 -25.03 -14.24 3.50
CA GLU A 81 -25.95 -14.89 2.54
C GLU A 81 -25.29 -16.06 1.76
N ASN A 82 -24.02 -16.34 2.00
CA ASN A 82 -23.33 -17.57 1.64
C ASN A 82 -23.66 -18.69 2.64
N ARG A 83 -24.91 -19.05 2.74
CA ARG A 83 -25.35 -20.35 3.24
C ARG A 83 -24.87 -21.43 2.28
N GLY A 84 -23.55 -21.69 2.31
CA GLY A 84 -23.40 -22.55 1.25
C GLY A 84 -22.26 -23.45 1.25
N ILE A 85 -21.15 -23.41 1.25
CA ILE A 85 -20.15 -24.47 1.16
C ILE A 85 -19.48 -24.55 2.52
N ASP A 86 -20.03 -25.34 3.43
CA ASP A 86 -19.29 -25.67 4.63
C ASP A 86 -18.20 -26.68 4.27
N PRO A 87 -16.98 -26.47 4.74
CA PRO A 87 -15.93 -27.45 4.54
C PRO A 87 -16.27 -28.72 5.34
N ILE A 88 -16.04 -29.87 4.72
CA ILE A 88 -16.17 -31.16 5.40
C ILE A 88 -15.11 -31.23 6.50
N ALA A 89 -15.52 -31.45 7.73
CA ALA A 89 -14.66 -31.33 8.91
C ALA A 89 -13.80 -32.59 9.17
N SER A 90 -14.19 -33.76 8.67
CA SER A 90 -13.45 -35.01 8.84
C SER A 90 -13.26 -35.77 7.52
N GLN A 91 -12.18 -36.53 7.46
CA GLN A 91 -11.87 -37.37 6.31
C GLN A 91 -12.90 -38.49 6.14
N GLU A 92 -13.36 -39.07 7.24
CA GLU A 92 -14.34 -40.15 7.26
C GLU A 92 -15.66 -39.69 6.65
N GLN A 93 -16.14 -38.50 7.03
CA GLN A 93 -17.33 -37.88 6.44
C GLN A 93 -17.17 -37.64 4.94
N GLY A 94 -16.01 -37.10 4.54
CA GLY A 94 -15.70 -36.87 3.13
C GLY A 94 -15.63 -38.15 2.31
N ALA A 95 -15.01 -39.20 2.84
CA ALA A 95 -14.91 -40.51 2.20
C ALA A 95 -16.28 -41.17 2.06
N ALA A 96 -17.13 -41.08 3.06
CA ALA A 96 -18.50 -41.60 3.00
C ALA A 96 -19.32 -40.92 1.89
N LEU A 97 -19.25 -39.58 1.82
CA LEU A 97 -19.91 -38.81 0.76
C LEU A 97 -19.34 -39.16 -0.64
N LEU A 98 -18.03 -39.34 -0.75
CA LEU A 98 -17.40 -39.73 -2.01
C LEU A 98 -17.87 -41.11 -2.49
N GLU A 99 -17.93 -42.10 -1.61
CA GLU A 99 -18.43 -43.44 -1.96
C GLU A 99 -19.91 -43.42 -2.34
N GLN A 100 -20.72 -42.61 -1.67
CA GLN A 100 -22.15 -42.48 -1.99
C GLN A 100 -22.37 -42.03 -3.45
N ILE A 101 -21.51 -41.14 -3.99
CA ILE A 101 -21.74 -40.55 -5.30
C ILE A 101 -20.92 -41.21 -6.43
N ARG A 102 -19.97 -42.08 -6.08
CA ARG A 102 -18.95 -42.59 -7.04
C ARG A 102 -19.58 -43.30 -8.26
N ASN A 103 -20.64 -44.05 -8.03
CA ASN A 103 -21.25 -44.91 -9.05
C ASN A 103 -22.57 -44.36 -9.61
N SER A 104 -23.03 -43.22 -9.12
CA SER A 104 -24.28 -42.60 -9.54
C SER A 104 -24.03 -41.56 -10.63
N PRO A 105 -24.94 -41.36 -11.59
CA PRO A 105 -24.74 -40.37 -12.63
C PRO A 105 -24.88 -38.94 -12.08
N PHE A 106 -24.07 -38.02 -12.58
CA PHE A 106 -24.24 -36.59 -12.35
C PHE A 106 -25.38 -36.07 -13.23
N ALA A 107 -26.27 -35.28 -12.69
CA ALA A 107 -27.39 -34.68 -13.44
C ALA A 107 -27.44 -33.16 -13.24
N ILE A 108 -27.62 -32.41 -14.34
CA ILE A 108 -27.77 -30.95 -14.29
C ILE A 108 -29.21 -30.62 -13.87
N THR A 109 -29.35 -29.94 -12.72
CA THR A 109 -30.65 -29.54 -12.17
C THR A 109 -31.10 -28.18 -12.63
N ASN A 110 -30.17 -27.23 -12.77
CA ASN A 110 -30.48 -25.87 -13.17
C ASN A 110 -29.29 -25.19 -13.88
N VAL A 111 -29.61 -24.36 -14.87
CA VAL A 111 -28.67 -23.48 -15.55
C VAL A 111 -29.24 -22.07 -15.55
N THR A 112 -28.54 -21.13 -14.90
CA THR A 112 -28.97 -19.74 -14.80
C THR A 112 -27.91 -18.84 -15.42
N LYS A 113 -28.30 -18.07 -16.43
CA LYS A 113 -27.45 -17.04 -17.03
C LYS A 113 -27.95 -15.65 -16.62
N LYS A 114 -27.07 -14.86 -16.00
CA LYS A 114 -27.38 -13.48 -15.58
C LYS A 114 -26.38 -12.54 -16.24
N GLU A 115 -26.90 -11.50 -16.89
CA GLU A 115 -26.07 -10.43 -17.42
C GLU A 115 -25.80 -9.39 -16.35
N GLY A 116 -24.59 -8.87 -16.35
CA GLY A 116 -24.12 -7.84 -15.44
C GLY A 116 -23.35 -6.76 -16.19
N LYS A 117 -23.20 -5.61 -15.54
CA LYS A 117 -22.41 -4.48 -16.03
C LYS A 117 -21.38 -4.13 -14.97
N GLU A 118 -20.17 -3.91 -15.41
CA GLU A 118 -19.05 -3.48 -14.58
C GLU A 118 -18.60 -2.09 -15.02
N ALA A 119 -18.78 -1.13 -14.14
CA ALA A 119 -18.36 0.24 -14.40
C ALA A 119 -16.83 0.37 -14.42
N PRO A 120 -16.27 1.36 -15.12
CA PRO A 120 -14.85 1.64 -15.06
C PRO A 120 -14.39 1.93 -13.63
N PRO A 121 -13.14 1.60 -13.31
CA PRO A 121 -12.60 1.91 -12.00
C PRO A 121 -12.57 3.43 -11.78
N ARG A 122 -12.79 3.87 -10.54
CA ARG A 122 -12.80 5.29 -10.19
C ARG A 122 -11.47 5.95 -10.49
N LEU A 123 -11.47 7.27 -10.69
CA LEU A 123 -10.26 8.06 -10.77
C LEU A 123 -9.41 7.92 -9.49
N PHE A 124 -8.18 8.37 -9.55
CA PHE A 124 -7.28 8.28 -8.42
C PHE A 124 -7.43 9.46 -7.45
N ASP A 125 -7.52 9.14 -6.17
CA ASP A 125 -7.00 9.94 -5.08
C ASP A 125 -5.55 9.52 -4.77
N LEU A 126 -4.89 10.19 -3.83
CA LEU A 126 -3.50 9.86 -3.49
C LEU A 126 -3.36 8.43 -2.97
N THR A 127 -4.25 7.98 -2.08
CA THR A 127 -4.17 6.65 -1.46
C THR A 127 -4.33 5.54 -2.50
N SER A 128 -5.34 5.65 -3.36
CA SER A 128 -5.59 4.64 -4.41
C SER A 128 -4.46 4.59 -5.44
N LEU A 129 -3.84 5.74 -5.77
CA LEU A 129 -2.66 5.77 -6.63
C LEU A 129 -1.46 5.08 -5.97
N GLN A 130 -1.19 5.37 -4.70
CA GLN A 130 -0.12 4.71 -3.93
C GLN A 130 -0.33 3.20 -3.85
N VAL A 131 -1.55 2.76 -3.60
CA VAL A 131 -1.92 1.33 -3.57
C VAL A 131 -1.66 0.67 -4.92
N GLU A 132 -2.08 1.29 -6.02
CA GLU A 132 -1.89 0.74 -7.37
C GLU A 132 -0.42 0.68 -7.77
N CYS A 133 0.35 1.74 -7.48
CA CYS A 133 1.79 1.78 -7.72
C CYS A 133 2.56 0.74 -6.90
N ASN A 134 2.17 0.52 -5.64
CA ASN A 134 2.79 -0.51 -4.81
C ASN A 134 2.49 -1.92 -5.32
N LYS A 135 1.25 -2.19 -5.72
CA LYS A 135 0.84 -3.48 -6.30
C LYS A 135 1.60 -3.79 -7.60
N LYS A 136 1.62 -2.84 -8.54
CA LYS A 136 2.16 -3.06 -9.90
C LYS A 136 3.66 -2.90 -10.01
N PHE A 137 4.24 -1.99 -9.25
CA PHE A 137 5.64 -1.57 -9.42
C PHE A 137 6.47 -1.74 -8.15
N ALA A 138 5.87 -2.18 -7.04
CA ALA A 138 6.49 -2.27 -5.72
C ALA A 138 7.02 -0.91 -5.19
N TYR A 139 6.54 0.22 -5.73
CA TYR A 139 6.90 1.54 -5.23
C TYR A 139 6.33 1.75 -3.83
N SER A 140 7.10 2.39 -2.96
CA SER A 140 6.61 2.79 -1.65
C SER A 140 5.59 3.94 -1.75
N ALA A 141 4.84 4.17 -0.68
CA ALA A 141 3.92 5.29 -0.60
C ALA A 141 4.63 6.64 -0.75
N ASP A 142 5.84 6.76 -0.19
CA ASP A 142 6.66 7.98 -0.26
C ASP A 142 7.26 8.17 -1.66
N GLU A 143 7.79 7.12 -2.29
CA GLU A 143 8.25 7.16 -3.68
C GLU A 143 7.12 7.58 -4.63
N THR A 144 5.94 6.98 -4.50
CA THR A 144 4.77 7.35 -5.31
C THR A 144 4.40 8.82 -5.12
N LEU A 145 4.41 9.31 -3.87
CA LEU A 145 4.13 10.72 -3.58
C LEU A 145 5.16 11.65 -4.23
N LYS A 146 6.44 11.32 -4.17
CA LYS A 146 7.50 12.10 -4.84
C LYS A 146 7.33 12.11 -6.36
N ILE A 147 7.01 10.96 -6.95
CA ILE A 147 6.79 10.84 -8.40
C ILE A 147 5.60 11.70 -8.84
N ILE A 148 4.45 11.57 -8.18
CA ILE A 148 3.27 12.35 -8.57
C ILE A 148 3.43 13.85 -8.30
N GLN A 149 4.18 14.22 -7.26
CA GLN A 149 4.55 15.60 -6.99
C GLN A 149 5.40 16.16 -8.16
N SER A 150 6.37 15.41 -8.67
CA SER A 150 7.17 15.78 -9.83
C SER A 150 6.32 15.92 -11.10
N LEU A 151 5.35 15.02 -11.34
CA LEU A 151 4.42 15.11 -12.47
C LEU A 151 3.54 16.37 -12.38
N TYR A 152 3.12 16.75 -11.17
CA TYR A 152 2.40 17.99 -10.91
C TYR A 152 3.26 19.22 -11.20
N GLU A 153 4.50 19.27 -10.73
CA GLU A 153 5.46 20.35 -10.96
C GLU A 153 5.79 20.50 -12.45
N LYS A 154 5.85 19.39 -13.19
CA LYS A 154 5.96 19.36 -14.66
C LYS A 154 4.65 19.73 -15.36
N LYS A 155 3.58 20.03 -14.62
CA LYS A 155 2.25 20.44 -15.11
C LYS A 155 1.55 19.40 -16.00
N VAL A 156 1.92 18.12 -15.91
CA VAL A 156 1.31 17.03 -16.69
C VAL A 156 0.20 16.29 -15.93
N ALA A 157 0.18 16.41 -14.60
CA ALA A 157 -0.89 15.90 -13.74
C ALA A 157 -1.41 16.99 -12.81
N THR A 158 -2.63 16.84 -12.29
CA THR A 158 -3.25 17.76 -11.32
C THR A 158 -2.67 17.57 -9.92
N TYR A 159 -3.09 18.41 -8.97
CA TYR A 159 -2.59 18.41 -7.60
C TYR A 159 -2.69 17.03 -6.94
N PRO A 160 -1.59 16.50 -6.33
CA PRO A 160 -1.53 15.09 -5.93
C PRO A 160 -2.11 14.76 -4.56
N ARG A 161 -2.22 15.73 -3.64
CA ARG A 161 -2.60 15.46 -2.24
C ARG A 161 -4.10 15.58 -2.05
N VAL A 162 -4.84 14.78 -2.79
CA VAL A 162 -6.30 14.78 -2.81
C VAL A 162 -6.85 13.51 -2.16
N ASP A 163 -8.04 13.62 -1.59
CA ASP A 163 -8.78 12.56 -0.87
C ASP A 163 -10.06 12.14 -1.60
N THR A 164 -10.33 12.71 -2.77
CA THR A 164 -11.49 12.39 -3.58
C THR A 164 -11.13 11.72 -4.90
N THR A 165 -12.00 10.84 -5.35
CA THR A 165 -11.94 10.17 -6.67
C THR A 165 -12.90 10.79 -7.69
N TYR A 166 -13.49 11.95 -7.35
CA TYR A 166 -14.49 12.61 -8.16
C TYR A 166 -13.95 13.90 -8.82
N LEU A 167 -14.60 14.29 -9.90
CA LEU A 167 -14.39 15.56 -10.58
C LEU A 167 -15.57 16.50 -10.30
N SER A 168 -15.31 17.80 -10.26
CA SER A 168 -16.34 18.81 -10.26
C SER A 168 -16.88 19.04 -11.69
N ASP A 169 -18.11 19.54 -11.79
CA ASP A 169 -18.80 19.74 -13.07
C ASP A 169 -18.09 20.73 -14.01
N ASP A 170 -17.32 21.68 -13.47
CA ASP A 170 -16.53 22.65 -14.24
C ASP A 170 -15.33 22.02 -14.99
N ILE A 171 -14.93 20.80 -14.61
CA ILE A 171 -13.89 20.05 -15.31
C ILE A 171 -14.44 19.37 -16.56
N TYR A 172 -15.74 19.02 -16.59
CA TYR A 172 -16.33 18.30 -17.72
C TYR A 172 -16.11 18.97 -19.09
N PRO A 173 -16.30 20.30 -19.26
CA PRO A 173 -16.04 20.98 -20.53
C PRO A 173 -14.56 20.94 -20.95
N LYS A 174 -13.63 20.73 -20.01
CA LYS A 174 -12.18 20.67 -20.29
C LYS A 174 -11.74 19.27 -20.74
N CYS A 175 -12.54 18.21 -20.44
CA CYS A 175 -12.17 16.82 -20.70
C CYS A 175 -11.84 16.53 -22.18
N PRO A 176 -12.58 17.04 -23.20
CA PRO A 176 -12.21 16.82 -24.59
C PRO A 176 -10.80 17.34 -24.93
N GLY A 177 -10.46 18.53 -24.42
CA GLY A 177 -9.13 19.12 -24.59
C GLY A 177 -8.02 18.30 -23.92
N ILE A 178 -8.29 17.78 -22.72
CA ILE A 178 -7.37 16.91 -21.99
C ILE A 178 -7.13 15.61 -22.77
N LEU A 179 -8.19 14.95 -23.25
CA LEU A 179 -8.10 13.73 -24.05
C LEU A 179 -7.28 13.94 -25.34
N LYS A 180 -7.50 15.06 -26.04
CA LYS A 180 -6.74 15.43 -27.24
C LYS A 180 -5.25 15.63 -26.95
N GLY A 181 -4.90 16.08 -25.74
CA GLY A 181 -3.50 16.24 -25.31
C GLY A 181 -2.78 14.92 -25.06
N LEU A 182 -3.50 13.83 -24.85
CA LEU A 182 -2.94 12.49 -24.58
C LEU A 182 -2.55 11.76 -25.87
N ARG A 183 -1.60 12.33 -26.63
CA ARG A 183 -1.22 11.87 -27.99
C ARG A 183 -0.74 10.42 -28.03
N ASP A 184 0.00 9.96 -27.02
CA ASP A 184 0.52 8.59 -26.95
C ASP A 184 -0.59 7.56 -26.72
N TYR A 185 -1.79 8.03 -26.40
CA TYR A 185 -2.98 7.21 -26.17
C TYR A 185 -4.02 7.36 -27.30
N ALA A 186 -3.61 7.83 -28.47
CA ALA A 186 -4.50 8.10 -29.61
C ALA A 186 -5.41 6.92 -29.97
N THR A 187 -4.91 5.69 -29.88
CA THR A 187 -5.69 4.47 -30.10
C THR A 187 -6.95 4.41 -29.22
N PHE A 188 -6.89 4.97 -28.00
CA PHE A 188 -8.00 4.97 -27.07
C PHE A 188 -8.77 6.30 -27.06
N THR A 189 -8.15 7.41 -27.42
CA THR A 189 -8.81 8.73 -27.39
C THR A 189 -9.52 9.06 -28.70
N THR A 190 -9.04 8.59 -29.85
CA THR A 190 -9.68 8.80 -31.16
C THR A 190 -11.14 8.33 -31.21
N PRO A 191 -11.54 7.18 -30.64
CA PRO A 191 -12.97 6.78 -30.62
C PRO A 191 -13.87 7.73 -29.84
N LEU A 192 -13.31 8.56 -28.96
CA LEU A 192 -14.03 9.55 -28.15
C LEU A 192 -14.08 10.95 -28.81
N ASP A 193 -13.24 11.18 -29.83
CA ASP A 193 -13.14 12.49 -30.48
C ASP A 193 -14.42 12.81 -31.24
N GLY A 194 -14.91 14.06 -31.09
CA GLY A 194 -16.16 14.52 -31.73
C GLY A 194 -17.44 13.89 -31.15
N THR A 195 -17.34 13.02 -30.14
CA THR A 195 -18.52 12.43 -29.46
C THR A 195 -18.87 13.21 -28.19
N THR A 196 -20.16 13.13 -27.77
CA THR A 196 -20.54 13.61 -26.45
C THR A 196 -20.00 12.63 -25.40
N LEU A 197 -19.04 13.10 -24.58
CA LEU A 197 -18.43 12.28 -23.54
C LEU A 197 -19.47 11.81 -22.50
N LEU A 198 -19.31 10.60 -22.00
CA LEU A 198 -20.16 10.08 -20.93
C LEU A 198 -19.97 10.90 -19.65
N LYS A 199 -21.03 11.56 -19.17
CA LYS A 199 -21.05 12.28 -17.89
C LYS A 199 -21.73 11.44 -16.82
N SER A 200 -20.96 10.62 -16.11
CA SER A 200 -21.48 9.76 -15.05
C SER A 200 -21.42 10.45 -13.68
N LYS A 201 -22.49 10.35 -12.89
CA LYS A 201 -22.49 10.77 -11.47
C LYS A 201 -21.48 10.00 -10.60
N LYS A 202 -20.98 8.85 -11.07
CA LYS A 202 -19.89 8.12 -10.40
C LYS A 202 -18.53 8.79 -10.58
N VAL A 203 -18.43 9.75 -11.51
CA VAL A 203 -17.20 10.49 -11.85
C VAL A 203 -17.35 11.97 -11.53
N PHE A 204 -18.48 12.59 -11.91
CA PHE A 204 -18.76 14.02 -11.72
C PHE A 204 -19.81 14.20 -10.62
N ASP A 205 -19.35 14.69 -9.46
CA ASP A 205 -20.21 14.95 -8.30
C ASP A 205 -19.60 16.04 -7.43
N ASN A 206 -20.14 17.26 -7.54
CA ASN A 206 -19.67 18.43 -6.78
C ASN A 206 -19.74 18.22 -5.26
N SER A 207 -20.70 17.42 -4.78
CA SER A 207 -20.85 17.16 -3.34
C SER A 207 -19.73 16.31 -2.75
N LYS A 208 -18.92 15.66 -3.61
CA LYS A 208 -17.79 14.80 -3.25
C LYS A 208 -16.43 15.45 -3.53
N VAL A 209 -16.43 16.68 -3.98
CA VAL A 209 -15.22 17.47 -4.21
C VAL A 209 -15.21 18.61 -3.20
N THR A 210 -14.15 18.68 -2.40
CA THR A 210 -13.92 19.77 -1.43
C THR A 210 -13.01 20.83 -2.05
N ASP A 211 -11.72 20.82 -1.68
CA ASP A 211 -10.74 21.81 -2.15
C ASP A 211 -10.16 21.45 -3.54
N HIS A 212 -10.00 20.16 -3.81
CA HIS A 212 -9.38 19.65 -5.03
C HIS A 212 -10.15 18.43 -5.55
N HIS A 213 -10.17 18.28 -6.87
CA HIS A 213 -10.74 17.10 -7.54
C HIS A 213 -9.70 15.95 -7.66
N ALA A 214 -10.14 14.79 -8.12
CA ALA A 214 -9.29 13.62 -8.36
C ALA A 214 -8.05 13.93 -9.22
N ILE A 215 -7.02 13.08 -9.09
CA ILE A 215 -5.79 13.15 -9.88
C ILE A 215 -6.10 12.76 -11.33
N ILE A 216 -5.89 13.70 -12.28
CA ILE A 216 -6.09 13.49 -13.71
C ILE A 216 -4.93 14.11 -14.50
N PRO A 217 -4.74 13.74 -15.79
CA PRO A 217 -3.85 14.47 -16.68
C PRO A 217 -4.34 15.90 -16.91
N THR A 218 -3.43 16.82 -17.23
CA THR A 218 -3.79 18.22 -17.57
C THR A 218 -4.05 18.44 -19.05
N GLY A 219 -3.70 17.46 -19.89
CA GLY A 219 -3.70 17.59 -21.36
C GLY A 219 -2.40 18.15 -21.93
N GLN A 220 -1.43 18.52 -21.09
CA GLN A 220 -0.09 18.85 -21.57
C GLN A 220 0.65 17.56 -21.94
N TYR A 221 1.34 17.61 -23.10
CA TYR A 221 2.14 16.46 -23.54
C TYR A 221 3.33 16.23 -22.60
N PRO A 222 3.50 15.03 -22.03
CA PRO A 222 4.56 14.76 -21.08
C PRO A 222 5.92 14.68 -21.78
N GLN A 223 6.81 15.63 -21.48
CA GLN A 223 8.18 15.63 -21.97
C GLN A 223 9.16 15.31 -20.84
N ASN A 224 10.25 14.65 -21.17
CA ASN A 224 11.37 14.38 -20.22
C ASN A 224 10.93 13.66 -18.93
N LEU A 225 10.04 12.68 -19.05
CA LEU A 225 9.66 11.83 -17.94
C LEU A 225 10.69 10.71 -17.75
N THR A 226 11.07 10.47 -16.50
CA THR A 226 11.78 9.24 -16.10
C THR A 226 10.88 8.02 -16.32
N ASP A 227 11.45 6.82 -16.32
CA ASP A 227 10.66 5.59 -16.46
C ASP A 227 9.65 5.41 -15.34
N MET A 228 10.01 5.80 -14.11
CA MET A 228 9.09 5.75 -12.97
C MET A 228 7.92 6.73 -13.15
N GLU A 229 8.21 7.96 -13.56
CA GLU A 229 7.18 8.97 -13.84
C GLU A 229 6.27 8.54 -15.00
N ARG A 230 6.84 7.96 -16.06
CA ARG A 230 6.08 7.44 -17.20
C ARG A 230 5.09 6.36 -16.79
N ARG A 231 5.53 5.40 -15.94
CA ARG A 231 4.66 4.34 -15.42
C ARG A 231 3.50 4.90 -14.59
N VAL A 232 3.77 5.87 -13.71
CA VAL A 232 2.73 6.48 -12.88
C VAL A 232 1.78 7.33 -13.73
N PHE A 233 2.31 8.09 -14.70
CA PHE A 233 1.51 8.85 -15.65
C PHE A 233 0.60 7.95 -16.50
N ASP A 234 1.11 6.80 -16.97
CA ASP A 234 0.33 5.81 -17.73
C ASP A 234 -0.88 5.31 -16.93
N LEU A 235 -0.71 5.01 -15.63
CA LEU A 235 -1.83 4.65 -14.77
C LEU A 235 -2.90 5.73 -14.71
N ILE A 236 -2.49 6.99 -14.53
CA ILE A 236 -3.39 8.13 -14.42
C ILE A 236 -4.12 8.38 -15.75
N ALA A 237 -3.38 8.37 -16.86
CA ALA A 237 -3.93 8.61 -18.20
C ALA A 237 -4.95 7.53 -18.58
N ARG A 238 -4.61 6.24 -18.43
CA ARG A 238 -5.54 5.13 -18.72
C ARG A 238 -6.78 5.17 -17.85
N ARG A 239 -6.63 5.48 -16.55
CA ARG A 239 -7.75 5.59 -15.63
C ARG A 239 -8.68 6.74 -16.02
N PHE A 240 -8.12 7.87 -16.46
CA PHE A 240 -8.89 9.02 -16.94
C PHE A 240 -9.63 8.73 -18.25
N ILE A 241 -9.00 8.03 -19.20
CA ILE A 241 -9.66 7.66 -20.47
C ILE A 241 -10.79 6.67 -20.18
N ALA A 242 -10.57 5.71 -19.30
CA ALA A 242 -11.51 4.62 -19.01
C ALA A 242 -12.90 5.11 -18.54
N VAL A 243 -12.96 6.22 -17.80
CA VAL A 243 -14.24 6.73 -17.26
C VAL A 243 -15.18 7.29 -18.32
N PHE A 244 -14.72 7.50 -19.56
CA PHE A 244 -15.52 7.93 -20.70
C PHE A 244 -15.95 6.77 -21.62
N TYR A 245 -15.47 5.56 -21.34
CA TYR A 245 -15.88 4.35 -22.06
C TYR A 245 -17.14 3.72 -21.45
N PRO A 246 -17.89 2.95 -22.24
CA PRO A 246 -19.05 2.22 -21.72
C PRO A 246 -18.64 1.18 -20.68
N ASP A 247 -19.60 0.80 -19.83
CA ASP A 247 -19.44 -0.30 -18.89
C ASP A 247 -19.08 -1.60 -19.62
N CYS A 248 -18.23 -2.42 -19.02
CA CYS A 248 -17.99 -3.77 -19.46
C CYS A 248 -19.25 -4.61 -19.19
N LYS A 249 -19.80 -5.26 -20.25
CA LYS A 249 -20.93 -6.18 -20.11
C LYS A 249 -20.41 -7.62 -20.03
N PHE A 250 -20.90 -8.37 -19.09
CA PHE A 250 -20.54 -9.76 -18.89
C PHE A 250 -21.76 -10.60 -18.57
N ALA A 251 -21.67 -11.89 -18.85
CA ALA A 251 -22.66 -12.88 -18.42
C ALA A 251 -22.02 -13.80 -17.38
N THR A 252 -22.71 -14.00 -16.28
CA THR A 252 -22.38 -15.04 -15.29
C THR A 252 -23.31 -16.21 -15.48
N THR A 253 -22.76 -17.38 -15.80
CA THR A 253 -23.50 -18.63 -15.90
C THR A 253 -23.27 -19.43 -14.63
N THR A 254 -24.33 -19.71 -13.89
CA THR A 254 -24.30 -20.60 -12.73
C THR A 254 -25.01 -21.89 -13.10
N VAL A 255 -24.30 -23.01 -12.93
CA VAL A 255 -24.81 -24.34 -13.19
C VAL A 255 -24.89 -25.11 -11.88
N LEU A 256 -26.06 -25.65 -11.61
CA LEU A 256 -26.30 -26.55 -10.49
C LEU A 256 -26.48 -27.96 -11.02
N GLY A 257 -25.88 -28.91 -10.35
CA GLY A 257 -26.04 -30.32 -10.61
C GLY A 257 -26.29 -31.08 -9.31
N VAL A 258 -26.66 -32.33 -9.42
CA VAL A 258 -26.91 -33.22 -8.29
C VAL A 258 -26.36 -34.61 -8.59
N VAL A 259 -25.84 -35.27 -7.57
CA VAL A 259 -25.57 -36.69 -7.55
C VAL A 259 -26.19 -37.22 -6.27
N GLU A 260 -27.15 -38.14 -6.39
CA GLU A 260 -28.02 -38.55 -5.28
C GLU A 260 -28.64 -37.32 -4.60
N GLU A 261 -28.36 -37.08 -3.34
CA GLU A 261 -28.85 -35.92 -2.57
C GLU A 261 -27.85 -34.76 -2.47
N ILE A 262 -26.64 -34.92 -3.04
CA ILE A 262 -25.59 -33.92 -2.91
C ILE A 262 -25.65 -32.94 -4.08
N GLU A 263 -25.88 -31.66 -3.76
CA GLU A 263 -25.86 -30.57 -4.73
C GLU A 263 -24.45 -30.14 -5.06
N PHE A 264 -24.22 -29.82 -6.34
CA PHE A 264 -22.95 -29.30 -6.85
C PHE A 264 -23.17 -28.00 -7.61
N LYS A 265 -22.17 -27.12 -7.57
CA LYS A 265 -22.21 -25.83 -8.24
C LYS A 265 -20.93 -25.55 -8.99
N THR A 266 -21.07 -24.97 -10.17
CA THR A 266 -19.99 -24.26 -10.86
C THR A 266 -20.49 -22.92 -11.37
N THR A 267 -19.55 -21.97 -11.54
CA THR A 267 -19.86 -20.63 -12.04
C THR A 267 -18.82 -20.22 -13.05
N GLY A 268 -19.28 -19.74 -14.20
CA GLY A 268 -18.44 -19.17 -15.23
C GLY A 268 -18.78 -17.71 -15.49
N LYS A 269 -17.80 -16.96 -15.99
CA LYS A 269 -17.95 -15.55 -16.39
C LYS A 269 -17.46 -15.40 -17.83
N GLN A 270 -18.29 -14.85 -18.67
CA GLN A 270 -18.01 -14.53 -20.07
C GLN A 270 -18.13 -13.04 -20.31
N ILE A 271 -17.13 -12.41 -20.88
CA ILE A 271 -17.19 -11.01 -21.29
C ILE A 271 -17.96 -10.94 -22.62
N LEU A 272 -19.04 -10.19 -22.65
CA LEU A 272 -19.87 -9.95 -23.84
C LEU A 272 -19.38 -8.74 -24.63
N GLU A 273 -19.16 -7.63 -23.92
CA GLU A 273 -18.64 -6.37 -24.47
C GLU A 273 -17.56 -5.87 -23.52
N PRO A 274 -16.30 -5.75 -23.95
CA PRO A 274 -15.21 -5.39 -23.02
C PRO A 274 -15.31 -3.95 -22.49
N GLY A 275 -15.96 -3.03 -23.22
CA GLY A 275 -16.12 -1.65 -22.77
C GLY A 275 -14.77 -1.01 -22.39
N TRP A 276 -14.72 -0.38 -21.22
CA TRP A 276 -13.51 0.28 -20.69
C TRP A 276 -12.29 -0.65 -20.52
N ARG A 277 -12.48 -1.96 -20.43
CA ARG A 277 -11.39 -2.93 -20.22
C ARG A 277 -10.37 -2.93 -21.36
N VAL A 278 -10.77 -2.56 -22.57
CA VAL A 278 -9.85 -2.46 -23.75
C VAL A 278 -8.64 -1.54 -23.49
N ILE A 279 -8.79 -0.57 -22.59
CA ILE A 279 -7.74 0.41 -22.27
C ILE A 279 -6.61 -0.22 -21.46
N PHE A 280 -6.90 -1.25 -20.69
CA PHE A 280 -5.91 -1.94 -19.83
C PHE A 280 -5.30 -3.19 -20.47
N GLY A 281 -5.68 -3.50 -21.72
CA GLY A 281 -5.22 -4.69 -22.46
C GLY A 281 -6.08 -5.93 -22.20
N THR A 282 -5.93 -6.95 -23.05
CA THR A 282 -6.66 -8.22 -22.92
C THR A 282 -6.19 -8.94 -21.65
N PRO A 283 -7.10 -9.56 -20.87
CA PRO A 283 -6.73 -10.44 -19.77
C PRO A 283 -5.82 -11.56 -20.30
N GLY A 284 -4.57 -11.58 -19.92
CA GLY A 284 -3.56 -12.55 -20.40
C GLY A 284 -2.18 -11.96 -20.65
N ALA A 285 -2.07 -10.65 -20.87
CA ALA A 285 -0.79 -9.97 -21.13
C ALA A 285 -0.13 -9.38 -19.88
N GLN A 286 -0.77 -9.46 -18.70
CA GLN A 286 -0.20 -9.00 -17.43
C GLN A 286 0.27 -10.20 -16.60
N SER A 287 1.45 -10.02 -15.98
CA SER A 287 2.12 -11.00 -15.14
C SER A 287 1.17 -11.77 -14.21
N GLN A 288 1.32 -13.08 -14.15
CA GLN A 288 0.50 -14.05 -13.39
C GLN A 288 0.46 -13.86 -11.85
N GLU A 289 1.05 -12.80 -11.31
CA GLU A 289 1.32 -12.74 -9.88
C GLU A 289 0.22 -12.15 -8.98
N GLU A 290 -0.76 -11.38 -9.47
CA GLU A 290 -1.84 -10.81 -8.64
C GLU A 290 -3.13 -10.58 -9.44
N LYS A 291 -3.77 -11.65 -9.87
CA LYS A 291 -5.16 -11.56 -10.36
C LYS A 291 -6.12 -11.76 -9.18
N ASP A 292 -7.03 -10.81 -8.99
CA ASP A 292 -8.16 -11.06 -8.10
C ASP A 292 -8.96 -12.26 -8.66
N PRO A 293 -9.35 -13.24 -7.81
CA PRO A 293 -10.01 -14.48 -8.27
C PRO A 293 -11.31 -14.28 -9.06
N GLY A 294 -11.82 -13.06 -9.17
CA GLY A 294 -13.03 -12.70 -9.92
C GLY A 294 -12.80 -12.07 -11.30
N GLU A 295 -11.55 -11.85 -11.72
CA GLU A 295 -11.23 -11.14 -12.97
C GLU A 295 -10.99 -12.06 -14.18
N GLU A 296 -10.81 -13.35 -13.97
CA GLU A 296 -10.58 -14.30 -15.07
C GLU A 296 -11.88 -14.66 -15.78
N GLU A 297 -11.79 -14.63 -17.10
CA GLU A 297 -12.85 -15.16 -17.95
C GLU A 297 -12.80 -16.69 -17.88
N ASN A 298 -13.88 -17.29 -17.41
CA ASN A 298 -14.06 -18.75 -17.37
C ASN A 298 -15.37 -19.07 -18.11
N VAL A 299 -15.23 -19.43 -19.37
CA VAL A 299 -16.37 -19.75 -20.22
C VAL A 299 -16.74 -21.23 -20.02
N LEU A 300 -17.91 -21.49 -19.46
CA LEU A 300 -18.41 -22.85 -19.29
C LEU A 300 -18.91 -23.42 -20.62
N PRO A 301 -18.83 -24.74 -20.82
CA PRO A 301 -19.56 -25.42 -21.88
C PRO A 301 -21.06 -25.16 -21.81
N ALA A 302 -21.76 -25.33 -22.92
CA ALA A 302 -23.20 -25.24 -22.92
C ALA A 302 -23.81 -26.48 -22.21
N PHE A 303 -24.34 -26.24 -21.03
CA PHE A 303 -25.06 -27.24 -20.25
C PHE A 303 -26.57 -27.10 -20.46
N VAL A 304 -27.28 -28.22 -20.43
CA VAL A 304 -28.75 -28.27 -20.59
C VAL A 304 -29.37 -28.86 -19.32
N LYS A 305 -30.43 -28.24 -18.83
CA LYS A 305 -31.17 -28.77 -17.68
C LYS A 305 -31.70 -30.18 -17.99
N GLY A 306 -31.47 -31.14 -17.10
CA GLY A 306 -31.84 -32.53 -17.22
C GLY A 306 -30.83 -33.41 -17.93
N GLU A 307 -29.74 -32.86 -18.48
CA GLU A 307 -28.65 -33.71 -18.99
C GLU A 307 -28.00 -34.48 -17.84
N SER A 308 -27.58 -35.70 -18.10
CA SER A 308 -26.97 -36.60 -17.13
C SER A 308 -25.87 -37.44 -17.78
N GLY A 309 -24.90 -37.85 -16.99
CA GLY A 309 -23.82 -38.70 -17.50
C GLY A 309 -22.79 -39.05 -16.44
N PRO A 310 -21.76 -39.80 -16.85
CA PRO A 310 -20.67 -40.18 -15.96
C PRO A 310 -19.84 -38.95 -15.53
N HIS A 311 -19.37 -38.99 -14.31
CA HIS A 311 -18.51 -37.96 -13.72
C HIS A 311 -17.37 -38.58 -12.94
N VAL A 312 -16.38 -37.77 -12.54
CA VAL A 312 -15.21 -38.18 -11.77
C VAL A 312 -15.19 -37.39 -10.47
N PRO A 313 -15.73 -37.93 -9.37
CA PRO A 313 -15.68 -37.26 -8.07
C PRO A 313 -14.33 -37.49 -7.40
N ASP A 314 -13.88 -36.49 -6.63
CA ASP A 314 -12.64 -36.54 -5.86
C ASP A 314 -12.74 -35.69 -4.60
N LEU A 315 -12.00 -36.10 -3.56
CA LEU A 315 -11.98 -35.45 -2.26
C LEU A 315 -10.62 -34.72 -2.07
N TYR A 316 -10.67 -33.41 -1.98
CA TYR A 316 -9.47 -32.56 -1.86
C TYR A 316 -9.23 -32.18 -0.40
N GLU A 317 -8.11 -32.61 0.13
CA GLU A 317 -7.62 -32.15 1.44
C GLU A 317 -7.10 -30.73 1.35
N LYS A 318 -7.47 -29.90 2.30
CA LYS A 318 -7.04 -28.51 2.41
C LYS A 318 -6.79 -28.12 3.86
N TRP A 319 -6.00 -27.07 4.02
CA TRP A 319 -5.69 -26.47 5.31
C TRP A 319 -6.04 -24.99 5.28
N THR A 320 -6.65 -24.51 6.36
CA THR A 320 -6.86 -23.07 6.52
C THR A 320 -5.50 -22.36 6.53
N GLN A 321 -5.45 -21.18 5.93
CA GLN A 321 -4.24 -20.38 5.82
C GLN A 321 -4.31 -19.18 6.77
N PRO A 322 -3.18 -18.78 7.38
CA PRO A 322 -3.14 -17.55 8.15
C PRO A 322 -3.38 -16.33 7.24
N PRO A 323 -3.85 -15.20 7.80
CA PRO A 323 -3.94 -13.98 7.04
C PRO A 323 -2.56 -13.55 6.53
N ARG A 324 -2.52 -12.91 5.38
CA ARG A 324 -1.24 -12.45 4.80
C ARG A 324 -0.68 -11.27 5.60
N PRO A 325 0.66 -11.15 5.73
CA PRO A 325 1.29 -9.95 6.26
C PRO A 325 0.86 -8.71 5.48
N TYR A 326 0.89 -7.55 6.13
CA TYR A 326 0.64 -6.31 5.42
C TYR A 326 1.75 -6.00 4.41
N THR A 327 1.36 -5.53 3.23
CA THR A 327 2.20 -4.74 2.32
C THR A 327 1.89 -3.27 2.53
N GLU A 328 2.67 -2.35 1.97
CA GLU A 328 2.32 -0.92 2.05
C GLU A 328 0.93 -0.64 1.44
N ALA A 329 0.59 -1.30 0.33
CA ALA A 329 -0.73 -1.19 -0.29
C ALA A 329 -1.86 -1.62 0.66
N THR A 330 -1.73 -2.78 1.30
CA THR A 330 -2.77 -3.29 2.20
C THR A 330 -2.81 -2.53 3.53
N LEU A 331 -1.67 -2.02 4.01
CA LEU A 331 -1.61 -1.15 5.18
C LEU A 331 -2.30 0.19 4.92
N LEU A 332 -2.03 0.84 3.76
CA LEU A 332 -2.72 2.07 3.36
C LEU A 332 -4.24 1.89 3.30
N ARG A 333 -4.71 0.76 2.76
CA ARG A 333 -6.14 0.42 2.77
C ARG A 333 -6.68 0.18 4.19
N ALA A 334 -5.92 -0.51 5.04
CA ALA A 334 -6.31 -0.71 6.44
C ALA A 334 -6.39 0.62 7.21
N MET A 335 -5.45 1.54 6.98
CA MET A 335 -5.49 2.89 7.55
C MET A 335 -6.73 3.67 7.05
N GLU A 336 -7.03 3.60 5.76
CA GLU A 336 -8.18 4.27 5.15
C GLU A 336 -9.52 3.73 5.67
N THR A 337 -9.61 2.42 5.85
CA THR A 337 -10.84 1.75 6.29
C THR A 337 -10.87 1.43 7.78
N ALA A 338 -10.01 2.05 8.57
CA ALA A 338 -9.85 1.78 10.00
C ALA A 338 -11.15 1.97 10.81
N GLY A 339 -12.07 2.81 10.35
CA GLY A 339 -13.40 2.93 10.95
C GLY A 339 -14.18 1.61 11.00
N LYS A 340 -13.90 0.66 10.10
CA LYS A 340 -14.55 -0.67 10.15
C LYS A 340 -14.11 -1.52 11.34
N LEU A 341 -12.97 -1.18 11.94
CA LEU A 341 -12.42 -1.86 13.12
C LEU A 341 -12.95 -1.30 14.43
N VAL A 342 -13.71 -0.20 14.38
CA VAL A 342 -14.26 0.48 15.55
C VAL A 342 -15.70 0.03 15.76
N ASP A 343 -16.02 -0.34 17.01
CA ASP A 343 -17.32 -0.89 17.35
C ASP A 343 -18.40 0.18 17.54
N ASN A 344 -18.03 1.38 17.94
CA ASN A 344 -18.94 2.51 18.10
C ASN A 344 -19.31 3.13 16.76
N ASP A 345 -20.62 3.19 16.44
CA ASP A 345 -21.12 3.70 15.16
C ASP A 345 -20.81 5.19 14.94
N GLU A 346 -20.86 6.02 15.98
CA GLU A 346 -20.53 7.44 15.87
C GLU A 346 -19.04 7.67 15.58
N LEU A 347 -18.15 6.91 16.22
CA LEU A 347 -16.71 6.97 15.98
C LEU A 347 -16.37 6.36 14.61
N ARG A 348 -17.11 5.33 14.20
CA ARG A 348 -17.00 4.76 12.86
C ARG A 348 -17.35 5.78 11.79
N ASP A 349 -18.42 6.55 11.98
CA ASP A 349 -18.81 7.62 11.05
C ASP A 349 -17.82 8.78 11.07
N ALA A 350 -17.23 9.10 12.22
CA ALA A 350 -16.15 10.09 12.30
C ALA A 350 -14.88 9.67 11.53
N LEU A 351 -14.57 8.38 11.50
CA LEU A 351 -13.42 7.82 10.76
C LEU A 351 -13.72 7.51 9.29
N LYS A 352 -14.98 7.55 8.87
CA LYS A 352 -15.41 7.11 7.53
C LYS A 352 -14.79 7.92 6.39
N GLU A 353 -14.51 9.19 6.64
CA GLU A 353 -13.94 10.08 5.63
C GLU A 353 -12.41 9.98 5.55
N ASN A 354 -11.72 9.89 6.68
CA ASN A 354 -10.27 10.01 6.74
C ASN A 354 -9.54 8.75 7.24
N GLY A 355 -10.22 7.82 7.91
CA GLY A 355 -9.57 6.67 8.55
C GLY A 355 -8.53 7.09 9.60
N ILE A 356 -7.42 6.34 9.70
CA ILE A 356 -6.25 6.70 10.51
C ILE A 356 -5.30 7.53 9.64
N GLY A 357 -5.14 8.80 9.98
CA GLY A 357 -4.30 9.75 9.24
C GLY A 357 -4.91 10.19 7.92
N ARG A 358 -4.61 11.41 7.53
CA ARG A 358 -5.02 11.95 6.22
C ARG A 358 -4.20 11.33 5.09
N PRO A 359 -4.73 11.19 3.88
CA PRO A 359 -4.01 10.64 2.72
C PRO A 359 -2.62 11.25 2.54
N SER A 360 -2.49 12.59 2.69
CA SER A 360 -1.24 13.32 2.54
C SER A 360 -0.16 13.00 3.59
N THR A 361 -0.53 12.41 4.74
CA THR A 361 0.39 12.13 5.86
C THR A 361 0.71 10.66 6.05
N ARG A 362 -0.08 9.73 5.49
CA ARG A 362 0.10 8.28 5.68
C ARG A 362 1.49 7.79 5.26
N ALA A 363 1.98 8.25 4.10
CA ALA A 363 3.32 7.91 3.63
C ALA A 363 4.40 8.31 4.64
N ALA A 364 4.37 9.55 5.14
CA ALA A 364 5.33 10.03 6.13
C ALA A 364 5.25 9.29 7.46
N ILE A 365 4.06 8.80 7.85
CA ILE A 365 3.88 7.98 9.04
C ILE A 365 4.55 6.62 8.86
N ILE A 366 4.32 5.93 7.72
CA ILE A 366 4.95 4.66 7.40
C ILE A 366 6.47 4.82 7.36
N GLU A 367 6.99 5.86 6.70
CA GLU A 367 8.42 6.18 6.67
C GLU A 367 8.98 6.44 8.07
N THR A 368 8.19 7.05 8.96
CA THR A 368 8.62 7.27 10.36
C THR A 368 8.76 5.95 11.11
N LEU A 369 7.89 4.96 10.88
CA LEU A 369 8.02 3.63 11.48
C LEU A 369 9.30 2.94 11.00
N PHE A 370 9.67 3.05 9.72
CA PHE A 370 10.95 2.55 9.19
C PHE A 370 12.14 3.27 9.82
N LYS A 371 12.17 4.61 9.81
CA LYS A 371 13.26 5.42 10.36
C LYS A 371 13.52 5.16 11.83
N ARG A 372 12.50 4.75 12.58
CA ARG A 372 12.60 4.41 14.00
C ARG A 372 12.89 2.93 14.24
N ASN A 373 13.06 2.14 13.18
CA ASN A 373 13.25 0.69 13.24
C ASN A 373 12.13 -0.04 13.99
N TYR A 374 10.90 0.48 13.95
CA TYR A 374 9.75 -0.24 14.49
C TYR A 374 9.25 -1.31 13.53
N ILE A 375 9.46 -1.09 12.23
CA ILE A 375 9.15 -2.03 11.16
C ILE A 375 10.32 -2.15 10.19
N ARG A 376 10.36 -3.26 9.47
CA ARG A 376 11.26 -3.52 8.36
C ARG A 376 10.50 -4.08 7.17
N LYS A 377 11.09 -4.03 5.99
CA LYS A 377 10.53 -4.62 4.78
C LYS A 377 11.21 -5.97 4.50
N GLU A 378 10.42 -7.02 4.32
CA GLU A 378 10.89 -8.32 3.84
C GLU A 378 10.21 -8.60 2.51
N LYS A 379 10.95 -8.48 1.41
CA LYS A 379 10.39 -8.45 0.05
C LYS A 379 9.33 -7.34 -0.05
N LYS A 380 8.05 -7.69 -0.21
CA LYS A 380 6.92 -6.74 -0.24
C LYS A 380 6.20 -6.61 1.12
N ASN A 381 6.51 -7.47 2.08
CA ASN A 381 5.83 -7.53 3.36
C ASN A 381 6.41 -6.56 4.38
N LEU A 382 5.56 -6.00 5.22
CA LEU A 382 5.91 -5.17 6.37
C LEU A 382 5.90 -6.04 7.61
N ILE A 383 7.06 -6.10 8.27
CA ILE A 383 7.27 -6.92 9.46
C ILE A 383 7.67 -6.00 10.62
N ALA A 384 7.01 -6.16 11.77
CA ALA A 384 7.42 -5.47 12.98
C ALA A 384 8.74 -6.04 13.50
N THR A 385 9.64 -5.16 13.94
CA THR A 385 10.88 -5.56 14.63
C THR A 385 10.56 -5.90 16.09
N SER A 386 11.51 -6.50 16.82
CA SER A 386 11.36 -6.70 18.26
C SER A 386 11.06 -5.39 18.99
N THR A 387 11.76 -4.28 18.63
CA THR A 387 11.48 -2.93 19.16
C THR A 387 10.03 -2.52 18.93
N GLY A 388 9.49 -2.75 17.74
CA GLY A 388 8.10 -2.40 17.40
C GLY A 388 7.08 -3.27 18.16
N VAL A 389 7.33 -4.57 18.28
CA VAL A 389 6.45 -5.50 19.01
C VAL A 389 6.44 -5.16 20.51
N GLU A 390 7.61 -5.02 21.12
CA GLU A 390 7.77 -4.72 22.53
C GLU A 390 7.18 -3.34 22.89
N LEU A 391 7.32 -2.34 21.99
CA LEU A 391 6.70 -1.03 22.17
C LEU A 391 5.18 -1.14 22.28
N ILE A 392 4.51 -1.89 21.40
CA ILE A 392 3.05 -2.07 21.45
C ILE A 392 2.62 -2.85 22.68
N GLN A 393 3.42 -3.83 23.13
CA GLN A 393 3.13 -4.64 24.31
C GLN A 393 3.31 -3.86 25.63
N ILE A 394 4.20 -2.87 25.67
CA ILE A 394 4.48 -2.08 26.87
C ILE A 394 3.47 -0.91 27.05
N ILE A 395 2.80 -0.48 26.00
CA ILE A 395 1.75 0.51 26.08
C ILE A 395 0.51 -0.12 26.73
N HIS A 396 0.18 0.31 27.95
CA HIS A 396 -1.00 -0.16 28.68
C HIS A 396 -2.30 0.52 28.23
N GLU A 397 -2.20 1.73 27.70
CA GLU A 397 -3.34 2.50 27.22
C GLU A 397 -3.84 1.97 25.87
N GLU A 398 -4.94 1.19 25.89
CA GLU A 398 -5.49 0.56 24.68
C GLU A 398 -5.96 1.59 23.63
N LEU A 399 -6.48 2.75 24.08
CA LEU A 399 -6.91 3.80 23.16
C LEU A 399 -5.78 4.33 22.28
N LEU A 400 -4.53 4.34 22.79
CA LEU A 400 -3.36 4.74 21.99
C LEU A 400 -3.01 3.73 20.89
N LYS A 401 -3.43 2.48 21.05
CA LYS A 401 -3.18 1.39 20.07
C LYS A 401 -4.32 1.21 19.07
N SER A 402 -5.49 1.80 19.36
CA SER A 402 -6.69 1.65 18.54
C SER A 402 -6.94 2.87 17.63
N ALA A 403 -7.82 2.68 16.64
CA ALA A 403 -8.32 3.77 15.81
C ALA A 403 -9.32 4.68 16.58
N GLU A 404 -9.84 4.23 17.72
CA GLU A 404 -10.92 4.89 18.46
C GLU A 404 -10.50 6.28 18.95
N LEU A 405 -9.29 6.43 19.49
CA LEU A 405 -8.78 7.73 19.91
C LEU A 405 -8.78 8.75 18.77
N THR A 406 -8.38 8.31 17.58
CA THR A 406 -8.46 9.16 16.38
C THR A 406 -9.91 9.52 16.06
N GLY A 407 -10.83 8.56 16.16
CA GLY A 407 -12.27 8.79 15.95
C GLY A 407 -12.85 9.80 16.95
N ILE A 408 -12.52 9.66 18.23
CA ILE A 408 -12.96 10.58 19.29
C ILE A 408 -12.48 12.02 18.99
N TRP A 409 -11.22 12.17 18.62
CA TRP A 409 -10.65 13.49 18.35
C TRP A 409 -11.21 14.10 17.06
N GLU A 410 -11.35 13.34 15.99
CA GLU A 410 -11.94 13.83 14.74
C GLU A 410 -13.42 14.24 14.96
N LYS A 411 -14.18 13.49 15.77
CA LYS A 411 -15.55 13.88 16.18
C LYS A 411 -15.55 15.24 16.89
N LYS A 412 -14.73 15.39 17.94
CA LYS A 412 -14.65 16.64 18.73
C LYS A 412 -14.18 17.82 17.87
N LEU A 413 -13.21 17.62 16.97
CA LEU A 413 -12.73 18.66 16.07
C LEU A 413 -13.84 19.12 15.10
N ARG A 414 -14.69 18.23 14.60
CA ARG A 414 -15.87 18.59 13.79
C ARG A 414 -16.93 19.33 14.59
N GLU A 415 -17.12 18.95 15.85
CA GLU A 415 -18.04 19.65 16.76
C GLU A 415 -17.53 21.06 17.07
N ILE A 416 -16.21 21.26 17.19
CA ILE A 416 -15.59 22.59 17.33
C ILE A 416 -15.82 23.43 16.07
N GLU A 417 -15.62 22.85 14.88
CA GLU A 417 -15.88 23.51 13.59
C GLU A 417 -17.35 23.96 13.48
N LYS A 418 -18.28 23.11 13.91
CA LYS A 418 -19.73 23.42 13.98
C LYS A 418 -20.12 24.34 15.14
N LYS A 419 -19.16 24.75 15.99
CA LYS A 419 -19.38 25.56 17.20
C LYS A 419 -20.28 24.88 18.24
N THR A 420 -20.36 23.56 18.23
CA THR A 420 -21.14 22.78 19.23
C THR A 420 -20.29 22.22 20.35
N TYR A 421 -18.96 22.33 20.27
CA TYR A 421 -17.99 21.92 21.28
C TYR A 421 -16.93 23.00 21.50
N ASN A 422 -16.45 23.14 22.75
CA ASN A 422 -15.50 24.20 23.11
C ASN A 422 -14.04 23.77 22.88
N ALA A 423 -13.29 24.56 22.11
CA ALA A 423 -11.88 24.27 21.78
C ALA A 423 -10.98 24.30 23.05
N ALA A 424 -11.23 25.16 24.02
CA ALA A 424 -10.46 25.21 25.26
C ALA A 424 -10.69 23.95 26.11
N GLN A 425 -11.93 23.47 26.18
CA GLN A 425 -12.24 22.20 26.83
C GLN A 425 -11.53 21.03 26.18
N PHE A 426 -11.51 20.97 24.84
CA PHE A 426 -10.75 19.94 24.11
C PHE A 426 -9.25 19.94 24.45
N LEU A 427 -8.65 21.14 24.61
CA LEU A 427 -7.24 21.24 24.97
C LEU A 427 -6.96 20.78 26.41
N GLU A 428 -7.88 21.07 27.35
CA GLU A 428 -7.74 20.60 28.73
C GLU A 428 -7.87 19.07 28.82
N GLU A 429 -8.84 18.47 28.14
CA GLU A 429 -8.98 17.01 28.06
C GLU A 429 -7.75 16.34 27.43
N LEU A 430 -7.16 16.96 26.38
CA LEU A 430 -5.92 16.50 25.77
C LEU A 430 -4.75 16.54 26.77
N LYS A 431 -4.59 17.64 27.52
CA LYS A 431 -3.55 17.77 28.56
C LYS A 431 -3.73 16.72 29.64
N GLN A 432 -4.97 16.54 30.11
CA GLN A 432 -5.30 15.54 31.14
C GLN A 432 -4.92 14.13 30.64
N MET A 433 -5.34 13.74 29.44
CA MET A 433 -5.00 12.43 28.84
C MET A 433 -3.48 12.24 28.73
N VAL A 434 -2.74 13.27 28.29
CA VAL A 434 -1.27 13.20 28.22
C VAL A 434 -0.67 13.01 29.61
N SER A 435 -1.18 13.74 30.64
CA SER A 435 -0.74 13.57 32.02
C SER A 435 -0.99 12.16 32.54
N GLU A 436 -2.16 11.60 32.28
CA GLU A 436 -2.54 10.24 32.70
C GLU A 436 -1.60 9.20 32.05
N VAL A 437 -1.32 9.31 30.74
CA VAL A 437 -0.37 8.44 30.04
C VAL A 437 1.03 8.56 30.63
N VAL A 438 1.51 9.79 30.90
CA VAL A 438 2.83 10.02 31.49
C VAL A 438 2.90 9.41 32.89
N MET A 439 1.89 9.62 33.72
CA MET A 439 1.84 9.07 35.08
C MET A 439 1.77 7.52 35.07
N SER A 440 1.00 6.94 34.16
CA SER A 440 0.96 5.49 33.95
C SER A 440 2.35 4.92 33.60
N VAL A 441 3.08 5.59 32.69
CA VAL A 441 4.44 5.19 32.32
C VAL A 441 5.42 5.36 33.48
N LEU A 442 5.32 6.43 34.24
CA LEU A 442 6.20 6.70 35.40
C LEU A 442 5.94 5.75 36.57
N SER A 443 4.70 5.31 36.74
CA SER A 443 4.31 4.36 37.80
C SER A 443 4.57 2.89 37.43
N ASP A 444 4.97 2.60 36.19
CA ASP A 444 5.28 1.23 35.76
C ASP A 444 6.62 0.76 36.34
N ASN A 445 6.52 -0.07 37.39
CA ASN A 445 7.66 -0.68 38.07
C ASN A 445 8.06 -2.05 37.49
N SER A 446 7.57 -2.41 36.30
CA SER A 446 7.77 -3.74 35.68
C SER A 446 9.21 -4.02 35.25
N ASN A 447 10.12 -3.05 35.32
CA ASN A 447 11.52 -3.14 34.84
C ASN A 447 11.65 -3.70 33.41
N ARG A 448 10.63 -3.49 32.57
CA ARG A 448 10.67 -3.94 31.18
C ARG A 448 11.62 -3.06 30.37
N HIS A 449 12.50 -3.70 29.63
CA HIS A 449 13.40 -3.05 28.71
C HIS A 449 13.00 -3.42 27.27
N ILE A 450 13.06 -2.43 26.38
CA ILE A 450 12.79 -2.64 24.95
C ILE A 450 14.11 -2.95 24.26
N THR A 451 14.14 -4.05 23.51
CA THR A 451 15.27 -4.43 22.66
C THR A 451 15.40 -3.44 21.52
N ILE A 452 16.50 -2.69 21.50
CA ILE A 452 16.76 -1.72 20.44
C ILE A 452 17.51 -2.41 19.32
N VAL A 453 16.82 -2.66 18.20
CA VAL A 453 17.45 -3.13 16.97
C VAL A 453 18.15 -1.95 16.28
N GLN A 454 19.48 -2.01 16.20
CA GLN A 454 20.22 -1.03 15.41
C GLN A 454 19.92 -1.26 13.92
N ALA A 455 19.73 -0.16 13.17
CA ALA A 455 19.58 -0.23 11.72
C ALA A 455 20.84 -0.88 11.13
N VAL A 456 20.69 -2.02 10.49
CA VAL A 456 21.73 -2.51 9.59
C VAL A 456 21.77 -1.51 8.45
N GLN A 457 22.84 -0.73 8.36
CA GLN A 457 23.11 0.10 7.18
C GLN A 457 23.27 -0.90 6.02
N GLU A 458 22.24 -1.02 5.18
CA GLU A 458 22.40 -1.63 3.87
C GLU A 458 23.42 -0.79 3.12
N ALA A 459 24.63 -1.35 2.98
CA ALA A 459 25.62 -0.82 2.07
C ALA A 459 25.00 -0.87 0.67
N THR A 460 24.73 0.27 0.09
CA THR A 460 24.39 0.41 -1.31
C THR A 460 25.51 -0.23 -2.11
N ALA A 461 25.25 -1.46 -2.58
CA ALA A 461 26.10 -2.14 -3.53
C ALA A 461 25.85 -1.52 -4.91
N ASP A 462 26.61 -0.47 -5.19
CA ASP A 462 26.80 -0.04 -6.57
C ASP A 462 27.89 -0.91 -7.20
N GLY A 463 27.58 -1.48 -8.33
CA GLY A 463 28.23 -2.62 -8.94
C GLY A 463 29.69 -2.45 -9.33
N LYS A 464 30.40 -3.55 -9.31
CA LYS A 464 31.24 -4.05 -10.40
C LYS A 464 31.81 -5.44 -10.12
N ASN A 465 31.40 -6.35 -11.01
CA ASN A 465 32.10 -7.54 -11.51
C ASN A 465 33.26 -8.20 -10.74
N GLY A 466 33.03 -9.48 -10.40
CA GLY A 466 33.87 -10.54 -10.96
C GLY A 466 34.91 -11.21 -10.09
N LYS A 467 34.65 -12.44 -9.81
CA LYS A 467 35.52 -13.62 -9.66
C LYS A 467 35.55 -14.29 -8.30
N ALA A 468 35.07 -15.50 -8.36
CA ALA A 468 35.17 -16.54 -7.34
C ALA A 468 36.61 -16.79 -6.88
N ALA A 469 36.81 -16.99 -5.58
CA ALA A 469 37.92 -17.77 -5.07
C ALA A 469 37.51 -18.49 -3.79
N LYS A 470 37.90 -19.75 -3.79
CA LYS A 470 37.62 -20.85 -2.87
C LYS A 470 38.16 -20.61 -1.44
N GLU A 471 37.42 -21.16 -0.51
CA GLU A 471 37.87 -21.46 0.86
C GLU A 471 39.20 -22.24 0.88
N LYS A 472 40.05 -21.91 1.81
CA LYS A 472 40.89 -22.86 2.58
C LYS A 472 41.35 -22.27 3.92
N ASP A 473 41.26 -23.12 4.85
CA ASP A 473 41.43 -23.15 6.28
C ASP A 473 42.88 -22.94 6.79
N ALA A 474 42.95 -22.45 8.05
CA ALA A 474 43.89 -22.76 9.13
C ALA A 474 45.20 -21.97 9.32
N SER A 475 45.27 -21.37 10.51
CA SER A 475 46.39 -21.32 11.47
C SER A 475 47.49 -20.27 11.37
N LYS A 476 47.60 -19.53 12.51
CA LYS A 476 48.59 -18.61 13.08
C LYS A 476 50.08 -19.03 12.94
N PRO A 477 51.13 -18.23 13.35
CA PRO A 477 51.17 -16.85 13.92
C PRO A 477 52.36 -15.95 13.48
N LYS A 478 52.27 -14.69 13.88
CA LYS A 478 53.29 -13.65 14.17
C LYS A 478 54.69 -13.69 13.54
N ARG A 479 55.13 -12.56 12.94
CA ARG A 479 56.36 -11.83 13.32
C ARG A 479 56.46 -10.45 12.69
N GLN A 480 57.00 -9.55 13.50
CA GLN A 480 57.33 -8.14 13.26
C GLN A 480 58.49 -7.95 12.26
N SER A 481 58.51 -6.84 11.53
CA SER A 481 59.62 -5.85 11.59
C SER A 481 59.52 -4.79 10.49
N LYS A 482 59.82 -3.58 10.91
CA LYS A 482 60.06 -2.34 10.16
C LYS A 482 61.44 -2.36 9.49
N PRO A 483 61.98 -1.27 8.88
CA PRO A 483 61.56 -0.40 7.76
C PRO A 483 62.72 -0.16 6.75
N ARG A 484 62.55 0.59 5.64
CA ARG A 484 63.53 1.51 5.03
C ARG A 484 63.12 1.94 3.62
N LYS A 485 62.89 3.21 3.39
CA LYS A 485 63.70 4.36 2.94
C LYS A 485 64.06 4.40 1.46
N LYS A 486 63.68 5.55 0.87
CA LYS A 486 64.40 6.40 -0.09
C LYS A 486 64.48 5.94 -1.55
N ALA A 487 64.48 6.76 -2.53
CA ALA A 487 64.52 8.21 -2.74
C ALA A 487 64.36 8.52 -4.24
N THR A 488 63.99 9.76 -4.51
CA THR A 488 64.54 10.71 -5.49
C THR A 488 64.19 10.50 -6.97
N GLU A 489 63.85 11.43 -7.67
CA GLU A 489 64.18 12.81 -8.15
C GLU A 489 63.50 12.90 -9.54
N ALA A 490 63.19 13.90 -10.21
CA ALA A 490 63.25 15.34 -10.16
C ALA A 490 62.62 15.90 -11.42
N LYS A 491 62.07 17.03 -11.30
CA LYS A 491 61.73 18.12 -12.22
C LYS A 491 62.55 18.17 -13.55
N PRO A 492 62.34 19.15 -14.47
CA PRO A 492 61.39 20.27 -14.55
C PRO A 492 60.97 20.71 -15.99
N VAL A 493 60.29 21.83 -16.07
CA VAL A 493 60.46 23.03 -16.96
C VAL A 493 59.26 23.35 -17.89
N THR A 494 58.74 24.51 -17.61
CA THR A 494 57.97 25.50 -18.32
C THR A 494 58.63 26.01 -19.63
N PRO A 495 58.17 27.04 -20.36
CA PRO A 495 56.93 27.85 -20.33
C PRO A 495 56.42 28.27 -21.75
N VAL A 496 55.52 29.26 -21.79
CA VAL A 496 55.45 30.50 -22.60
C VAL A 496 54.17 30.78 -23.35
N ASP A 497 53.52 31.82 -22.93
CA ASP A 497 52.99 33.07 -23.52
C ASP A 497 52.01 33.09 -24.69
N GLY A 498 51.14 34.08 -24.50
CA GLY A 498 50.55 34.91 -25.53
C GLY A 498 49.10 35.29 -25.28
N ALA A 499 48.80 36.26 -24.53
CA ALA A 499 48.48 37.67 -24.76
C ALA A 499 47.21 38.01 -25.58
N SER A 500 46.34 38.78 -24.88
CA SER A 500 45.61 40.02 -25.31
C SER A 500 44.32 39.82 -26.15
N GLN A 501 43.23 40.42 -25.91
CA GLN A 501 42.81 41.79 -25.50
C GLN A 501 41.27 41.88 -25.48
N THR A 502 40.80 42.56 -24.45
CA THR A 502 39.81 43.65 -24.41
C THR A 502 38.41 43.54 -25.03
N GLY A 503 37.45 43.89 -24.19
CA GLY A 503 36.11 44.37 -24.59
C GLY A 503 35.19 44.54 -23.38
N ASN A 504 35.23 45.70 -22.76
CA ASN A 504 34.28 46.23 -21.76
C ASN A 504 32.84 46.24 -22.24
N ILE A 505 31.87 46.05 -21.31
CA ILE A 505 30.84 47.04 -20.94
C ILE A 505 29.97 46.47 -19.79
N GLN A 506 30.02 47.18 -18.67
CA GLN A 506 29.05 47.51 -17.60
C GLN A 506 27.59 47.05 -17.82
N THR A 507 26.81 46.60 -16.82
CA THR A 507 26.42 47.05 -15.47
C THR A 507 25.42 45.98 -15.00
N ASP A 508 25.11 45.60 -13.82
CA ASP A 508 24.92 46.23 -12.55
C ASP A 508 24.63 45.11 -11.49
N ALA A 509 25.19 45.28 -10.35
CA ALA A 509 24.91 44.89 -8.97
C ALA A 509 23.90 43.76 -8.62
N THR A 510 24.35 42.71 -8.01
CA THR A 510 24.31 42.44 -6.55
C THR A 510 25.14 41.18 -6.26
N GLN A 511 26.38 41.39 -5.80
CA GLN A 511 27.24 40.32 -5.26
C GLN A 511 26.81 40.05 -3.81
N THR A 512 26.24 38.86 -3.56
CA THR A 512 26.39 38.21 -2.26
C THR A 512 27.70 37.45 -2.28
N ASP A 513 28.72 37.98 -1.59
CA ASP A 513 30.03 37.35 -1.39
C ASP A 513 29.88 35.99 -0.69
N SER A 514 29.76 34.90 -1.46
CA SER A 514 29.87 33.57 -0.90
C SER A 514 31.33 33.23 -0.66
N VAL A 515 31.75 33.09 0.58
CA VAL A 515 33.10 32.63 1.01
C VAL A 515 33.38 31.18 0.63
N GLU A 516 32.37 30.44 0.13
CA GLU A 516 32.50 29.04 -0.29
C GLU A 516 33.34 28.89 -1.54
N GLY A 517 34.31 27.98 -1.52
CA GLY A 517 35.21 27.72 -2.63
C GLY A 517 36.53 28.54 -2.58
N GLN A 518 36.66 29.51 -1.68
CA GLN A 518 37.89 30.26 -1.50
C GLN A 518 38.97 29.44 -0.76
N VAL A 519 40.24 29.76 -0.97
CA VAL A 519 41.33 29.11 -0.25
C VAL A 519 41.24 29.45 1.23
N CYS A 520 41.40 28.46 2.10
CA CYS A 520 41.31 28.64 3.54
C CYS A 520 42.39 29.61 4.04
N PRO A 521 42.03 30.73 4.70
CA PRO A 521 42.96 31.72 5.17
C PRO A 521 43.83 31.23 6.34
N LEU A 522 43.42 30.17 7.04
CA LEU A 522 44.14 29.64 8.20
C LEU A 522 45.25 28.66 7.80
N CYS A 523 45.01 27.78 6.84
CA CYS A 523 46.02 26.77 6.45
C CYS A 523 46.59 26.95 5.06
N GLY A 524 46.02 27.80 4.21
CA GLY A 524 46.49 28.06 2.85
C GLY A 524 46.47 26.87 1.89
N LYS A 525 45.94 25.69 2.33
CA LYS A 525 46.00 24.43 1.58
C LYS A 525 44.62 23.89 1.21
N GLY A 526 43.65 24.10 2.06
CA GLY A 526 42.26 23.64 1.83
C GLY A 526 41.38 24.75 1.29
N THR A 527 40.18 24.37 0.81
CA THR A 527 39.14 25.29 0.37
C THR A 527 38.04 25.43 1.43
N ILE A 528 37.38 26.57 1.48
CA ILE A 528 36.26 26.79 2.37
C ILE A 528 35.05 26.06 1.82
N ILE A 529 34.46 25.15 2.63
CA ILE A 529 33.28 24.36 2.31
C ILE A 529 32.15 24.70 3.27
N LYS A 530 30.90 24.66 2.78
CA LYS A 530 29.72 24.92 3.57
C LYS A 530 29.35 23.69 4.39
N GLY A 531 29.42 23.78 5.71
CA GLY A 531 28.98 22.75 6.65
C GLY A 531 27.49 22.95 7.04
N LYS A 532 27.01 22.16 7.98
CA LYS A 532 25.61 22.26 8.44
C LYS A 532 25.31 23.52 9.27
N THR A 533 26.28 24.06 9.97
CA THR A 533 26.14 25.18 10.92
C THR A 533 27.13 26.33 10.71
N ALA A 534 28.12 26.14 9.87
CA ALA A 534 29.19 27.14 9.60
C ALA A 534 29.97 26.74 8.36
N TYR A 535 30.72 27.70 7.79
CA TYR A 535 31.77 27.41 6.82
C TYR A 535 32.97 26.79 7.54
N GLY A 536 33.61 25.79 6.94
CA GLY A 536 34.82 25.13 7.47
C GLY A 536 35.83 24.87 6.38
N CYS A 537 37.03 24.44 6.75
CA CYS A 537 38.12 24.10 5.79
C CYS A 537 38.00 22.62 5.37
N SER A 538 38.23 22.30 4.08
CA SER A 538 38.29 20.93 3.58
C SER A 538 39.35 20.06 4.25
N GLU A 539 40.43 20.71 4.75
CA GLU A 539 41.54 20.08 5.47
C GLU A 539 41.31 19.93 6.99
N TRP A 540 40.06 19.98 7.46
CA TRP A 540 39.72 19.83 8.87
C TRP A 540 40.15 18.47 9.46
N LYS A 541 40.16 17.40 8.65
CA LYS A 541 40.66 16.09 9.06
C LYS A 541 42.17 16.04 9.25
N ASN A 542 42.88 16.96 8.61
CA ASN A 542 44.33 17.12 8.70
C ASN A 542 44.75 18.21 9.70
N GLY A 543 43.82 18.61 10.58
CA GLY A 543 44.11 19.50 11.71
C GLY A 543 43.82 20.98 11.49
N CYS A 544 43.19 21.38 10.36
CA CYS A 544 42.81 22.79 10.18
C CYS A 544 41.52 23.10 10.97
N THR A 545 41.58 24.09 11.85
CA THR A 545 40.48 24.49 12.74
C THR A 545 39.67 25.69 12.22
N PHE A 546 39.82 26.09 10.97
CA PHE A 546 39.08 27.21 10.39
C PHE A 546 37.59 26.96 10.45
N ARG A 547 36.86 27.91 11.04
CA ARG A 547 35.39 27.90 11.13
C ARG A 547 34.88 29.34 11.11
N GLN A 548 33.91 29.61 10.22
CA GLN A 548 33.26 30.91 10.09
C GLN A 548 31.75 30.69 10.12
N ALA A 549 31.05 31.37 11.00
CA ALA A 549 29.57 31.30 11.08
C ALA A 549 28.93 31.81 9.78
N PHE A 550 27.76 31.29 9.42
CA PHE A 550 26.96 31.91 8.38
C PHE A 550 26.59 33.32 8.84
N GLY A 551 26.74 34.32 7.97
CA GLY A 551 26.32 35.68 8.30
C GLY A 551 24.87 35.67 8.72
N SER A 552 24.57 36.22 9.89
CA SER A 552 23.21 36.55 10.30
C SER A 552 22.80 37.81 9.54
N GLU A 553 21.81 37.71 8.65
CA GLU A 553 20.98 38.85 8.30
C GLU A 553 20.12 39.30 9.47
#